data_cb2a71fd75c458a02b5e388cc0fb1ba8
#
_entry.id   cb2a71fd75c458a02b5e388cc0fb1ba8
#
_cell.length_a   1.000
_cell.length_b   1.000
_cell.length_c   1.000
_cell.angle_alpha   90.00
_cell.angle_beta   90.00
_cell.angle_gamma   90.00
#
_symmetry.space_group_name_H-M   'P 1'
#
loop_
_entity.id
_entity.type
_entity.pdbx_description
1 polymer ?
#
loop_
_entity_poly.entity_id
_entity_poly.type
_entity_poly.pdbx_seq_one_letter_code
_entity_poly.pdbx_strand_id
1 'polypeptide(L)'
;MKRIIYMVCGALLLAGTATAQTASYSLGGLHFSNDAMSTADLFSISQQQFNFGTARSMGMAGAFTSLGADMASMVVNPAGLGMYRRGEVALTPMVTIANASTPGTNSFESNSKSRFAMGNFGGVFNIYEGSGKCLSISMGIGYTRLADFNYNYSFSNAAAQRASIADAMSVMLEAGGIGVNSGGVIEQGGRTNWGIDPFFWPAVAAYKTYLVDMNDYGVWYPAEIGANAMIENGTSVRSRGSAGEFTWSMGANLNNKLYIGLSLGIQSIYQKKTVYYGEAYSYGGGNGYDSGDMAVDADGVMLDEVMQAMGMNQQVRLDGTGVNMKLGVIYRPTPALRLGVAFHTPTLYSIERRYEMAMSTVALGPTSESDQTTHEYTSDAVSEILEDDGPNTWEFASPSRLMVGASYTFGPFAVLSVDYERAWYNGIRVKGMPFLPYGQTKSDFKQDFKHYFKGSNNLRVGLEVRPVPSVAVRAGYGYVGSMLKEKGTILSQPATETVNYFTAGLGFTLGRSCYIDLAYCYAKNTSTEYMLFYGNRYPDTVSSEPAEIYESERFTTDLKRHNIALTFGVRF
;
A
#
# COMPACT_ATOMS: atom_id res chain seq x y z
N MET A 1 -34.55 18.24 -22.48
CA MET A 1 -33.24 18.84 -22.23
C MET A 1 -33.03 19.31 -20.79
N LYS A 2 -33.65 20.34 -20.23
CA LYS A 2 -33.40 20.80 -18.84
C LYS A 2 -33.57 19.73 -17.76
N ARG A 3 -34.52 18.79 -17.88
CA ARG A 3 -34.72 17.69 -16.88
C ARG A 3 -33.67 16.57 -16.99
N ILE A 4 -33.10 16.34 -18.16
CA ILE A 4 -32.03 15.37 -18.39
C ILE A 4 -30.70 15.92 -17.85
N ILE A 5 -30.42 17.21 -18.07
CA ILE A 5 -29.26 17.90 -17.46
C ILE A 5 -29.33 17.87 -15.93
N TYR A 6 -30.50 18.05 -15.32
CA TYR A 6 -30.64 17.91 -13.84
C TYR A 6 -30.51 16.48 -13.35
N MET A 7 -30.88 15.46 -14.12
CA MET A 7 -30.64 14.06 -13.76
C MET A 7 -29.15 13.67 -13.93
N VAL A 8 -28.52 14.13 -14.98
CA VAL A 8 -27.08 13.90 -15.23
C VAL A 8 -26.25 14.70 -14.21
N CYS A 9 -26.56 15.96 -13.94
CA CYS A 9 -25.91 16.70 -12.87
C CYS A 9 -26.23 16.13 -11.48
N GLY A 10 -27.42 15.58 -11.25
CA GLY A 10 -27.79 14.90 -10.00
C GLY A 10 -27.07 13.56 -9.84
N ALA A 11 -26.89 12.80 -10.90
CA ALA A 11 -26.10 11.57 -10.91
C ALA A 11 -24.59 11.87 -10.82
N LEU A 12 -24.12 12.97 -11.43
CA LEU A 12 -22.74 13.45 -11.33
C LEU A 12 -22.43 14.12 -9.98
N LEU A 13 -23.42 14.76 -9.31
CA LEU A 13 -23.26 15.21 -7.92
C LEU A 13 -23.21 14.04 -6.94
N LEU A 14 -23.94 12.96 -7.24
CA LEU A 14 -23.80 11.69 -6.51
C LEU A 14 -22.52 10.95 -6.93
N ALA A 15 -22.08 11.06 -8.18
CA ALA A 15 -20.80 10.55 -8.64
C ALA A 15 -19.62 11.43 -8.17
N GLY A 16 -19.79 12.76 -8.04
CA GLY A 16 -18.76 13.65 -7.51
C GLY A 16 -18.44 13.38 -6.04
N THR A 17 -19.43 13.08 -5.21
CA THR A 17 -19.19 12.55 -3.86
C THR A 17 -18.70 11.11 -3.88
N ALA A 18 -19.08 10.32 -4.90
CA ALA A 18 -18.59 8.96 -5.08
C ALA A 18 -17.19 8.94 -5.71
N THR A 19 -16.78 9.91 -6.55
CA THR A 19 -15.43 9.92 -7.15
C THR A 19 -14.35 10.36 -6.18
N ALA A 20 -14.61 11.31 -5.29
CA ALA A 20 -13.73 11.56 -4.15
C ALA A 20 -13.61 10.31 -3.25
N GLN A 21 -14.69 9.58 -3.12
CA GLN A 21 -14.71 8.29 -2.44
C GLN A 21 -14.03 7.19 -3.27
N THR A 22 -14.22 7.08 -4.58
CA THR A 22 -13.62 6.02 -5.41
C THR A 22 -12.10 6.12 -5.50
N ALA A 23 -11.52 7.30 -5.48
CA ALA A 23 -10.07 7.45 -5.37
C ALA A 23 -9.50 6.84 -4.08
N SER A 24 -10.31 6.74 -3.02
CA SER A 24 -9.90 6.13 -1.76
C SER A 24 -10.02 4.60 -1.72
N TYR A 25 -10.69 3.97 -2.69
CA TYR A 25 -11.00 2.53 -2.64
C TYR A 25 -10.05 1.62 -3.35
N SER A 26 -9.17 2.14 -4.09
CA SER A 26 -8.18 1.34 -4.71
C SER A 26 -7.06 1.05 -3.75
N LEU A 27 -7.23 0.03 -3.03
CA LEU A 27 -6.22 -0.47 -2.11
C LEU A 27 -4.98 -1.02 -2.81
N GLY A 28 -4.96 -1.15 -4.11
CA GLY A 28 -3.87 -1.73 -4.87
C GLY A 28 -3.33 -0.87 -6.02
N GLY A 29 -4.13 0.00 -6.58
CA GLY A 29 -3.75 0.78 -7.77
C GLY A 29 -3.38 2.23 -7.44
N LEU A 30 -2.52 2.82 -8.24
CA LEU A 30 -2.48 4.25 -8.44
C LEU A 30 -3.65 4.58 -9.36
N HIS A 31 -4.81 4.80 -8.79
CA HIS A 31 -5.92 5.33 -9.55
C HIS A 31 -5.60 6.76 -9.86
N PHE A 32 -5.93 7.17 -11.01
CA PHE A 32 -5.77 8.52 -11.47
C PHE A 32 -5.19 9.34 -10.34
N SER A 33 -3.90 9.32 -10.17
CA SER A 33 -3.35 9.87 -8.99
C SER A 33 -3.63 11.34 -9.03
N ASN A 34 -4.00 11.82 -7.96
CA ASN A 34 -4.10 13.21 -7.68
C ASN A 34 -2.87 13.63 -6.88
N ASP A 35 -2.65 14.89 -6.74
CA ASP A 35 -1.67 15.48 -5.85
C ASP A 35 -1.95 15.17 -4.37
N ALA A 36 -3.11 14.60 -4.08
CA ALA A 36 -3.54 14.26 -2.74
C ALA A 36 -3.15 12.84 -2.34
N MET A 37 -2.81 12.67 -1.08
CA MET A 37 -2.68 11.35 -0.47
C MET A 37 -4.07 10.73 -0.35
N SER A 38 -4.23 9.49 -0.83
CA SER A 38 -5.49 8.77 -0.73
C SER A 38 -5.64 8.08 0.64
N THR A 39 -6.87 7.69 0.98
CA THR A 39 -7.14 6.84 2.15
C THR A 39 -6.37 5.52 2.05
N ALA A 40 -6.20 4.98 0.83
CA ALA A 40 -5.43 3.78 0.58
C ALA A 40 -3.92 3.97 0.86
N ASP A 41 -3.34 5.11 0.49
CA ASP A 41 -1.94 5.44 0.79
C ASP A 41 -1.71 5.51 2.30
N LEU A 42 -2.55 6.25 3.02
CA LEU A 42 -2.49 6.36 4.48
C LEU A 42 -2.61 5.00 5.17
N PHE A 43 -3.50 4.14 4.66
CA PHE A 43 -3.67 2.79 5.14
C PHE A 43 -2.42 1.95 4.87
N SER A 44 -1.90 1.93 3.65
CA SER A 44 -0.74 1.11 3.25
C SER A 44 0.52 1.44 4.06
N ILE A 45 0.78 2.72 4.30
CA ILE A 45 1.88 3.20 5.14
C ILE A 45 1.70 2.73 6.60
N SER A 46 0.46 2.72 7.09
CA SER A 46 0.14 2.35 8.47
C SER A 46 0.06 0.84 8.69
N GLN A 47 0.03 0.05 7.63
CA GLN A 47 -0.17 -1.39 7.69
C GLN A 47 1.06 -2.10 8.22
N GLN A 48 0.87 -2.94 9.24
CA GLN A 48 1.88 -3.85 9.75
C GLN A 48 1.42 -5.29 9.51
N GLN A 49 2.07 -5.97 8.57
CA GLN A 49 1.67 -7.30 8.13
C GLN A 49 2.23 -8.42 9.03
N PHE A 50 3.45 -8.26 9.52
CA PHE A 50 4.10 -9.20 10.45
C PHE A 50 5.23 -8.46 11.19
N ASN A 51 5.72 -9.07 12.28
CA ASN A 51 6.79 -8.45 13.06
C ASN A 51 8.16 -8.82 12.52
N PHE A 52 8.91 -7.83 12.11
CA PHE A 52 10.35 -7.93 11.97
C PHE A 52 11.01 -7.80 13.36
N GLY A 53 12.26 -8.11 13.47
CA GLY A 53 13.02 -7.98 14.72
C GLY A 53 14.24 -8.88 14.69
N THR A 54 14.59 -9.47 15.82
CA THR A 54 15.62 -10.51 15.90
C THR A 54 15.13 -11.81 15.28
N ALA A 55 16.05 -12.67 14.82
CA ALA A 55 15.68 -13.99 14.31
C ALA A 55 14.98 -14.85 15.38
N ARG A 56 15.30 -14.66 16.66
CA ARG A 56 14.60 -15.31 17.76
C ARG A 56 13.12 -14.89 17.80
N SER A 57 12.85 -13.59 17.76
CA SER A 57 11.49 -13.06 17.75
C SER A 57 10.73 -13.51 16.50
N MET A 58 11.36 -13.42 15.32
CA MET A 58 10.76 -13.84 14.06
C MET A 58 10.44 -15.35 14.07
N GLY A 59 11.32 -16.20 14.57
CA GLY A 59 11.10 -17.64 14.67
C GLY A 59 9.93 -18.06 15.57
N MET A 60 9.48 -17.16 16.44
CA MET A 60 8.31 -17.32 17.32
C MET A 60 7.12 -16.45 16.86
N ALA A 61 7.02 -16.13 15.59
CA ALA A 61 5.98 -15.29 14.99
C ALA A 61 5.80 -13.90 15.64
N GLY A 62 6.82 -13.40 16.37
CA GLY A 62 6.75 -12.13 17.09
C GLY A 62 5.87 -12.16 18.36
N ALA A 63 5.54 -13.32 18.91
CA ALA A 63 4.76 -13.48 20.14
C ALA A 63 5.59 -13.11 21.39
N PHE A 64 5.91 -11.83 21.56
CA PHE A 64 6.85 -11.31 22.54
C PHE A 64 6.25 -10.31 23.54
N THR A 65 4.94 -10.14 23.57
CA THR A 65 4.28 -9.19 24.48
C THR A 65 4.54 -9.52 25.97
N SER A 66 4.71 -10.80 26.31
CA SER A 66 4.96 -11.25 27.68
C SER A 66 6.35 -11.86 27.91
N LEU A 67 7.15 -12.09 26.85
CA LEU A 67 8.41 -12.82 26.97
C LEU A 67 9.56 -11.95 27.48
N GLY A 68 9.95 -10.92 26.80
CA GLY A 68 11.09 -10.07 27.15
C GLY A 68 12.47 -10.71 26.94
N ALA A 69 13.51 -10.01 27.39
CA ALA A 69 14.93 -10.34 27.24
C ALA A 69 15.31 -10.63 25.76
N ASP A 70 14.87 -9.76 24.88
CA ASP A 70 15.16 -9.74 23.45
C ASP A 70 15.05 -8.29 22.95
N MET A 71 15.88 -7.89 21.97
CA MET A 71 15.84 -6.52 21.44
C MET A 71 14.51 -6.17 20.76
N ALA A 72 13.76 -7.17 20.26
CA ALA A 72 12.41 -6.96 19.75
C ALA A 72 11.47 -6.37 20.80
N SER A 73 11.77 -6.52 22.11
CA SER A 73 11.00 -5.90 23.18
C SER A 73 10.94 -4.37 23.09
N MET A 74 11.95 -3.72 22.52
CA MET A 74 11.94 -2.27 22.34
C MET A 74 10.75 -1.79 21.49
N VAL A 75 10.34 -2.60 20.51
CA VAL A 75 9.23 -2.26 19.59
C VAL A 75 7.94 -3.00 19.89
N VAL A 76 7.96 -4.12 20.65
CA VAL A 76 6.78 -4.90 20.99
C VAL A 76 6.25 -4.52 22.38
N ASN A 77 7.04 -4.75 23.42
CA ASN A 77 6.70 -4.42 24.81
C ASN A 77 7.97 -4.02 25.59
N PRO A 78 8.20 -2.71 25.83
CA PRO A 78 9.43 -2.23 26.44
C PRO A 78 9.66 -2.73 27.88
N ALA A 79 8.63 -3.20 28.58
CA ALA A 79 8.80 -3.87 29.89
C ALA A 79 9.73 -5.09 29.82
N GLY A 80 9.83 -5.72 28.63
CA GLY A 80 10.74 -6.83 28.40
C GLY A 80 12.22 -6.50 28.57
N LEU A 81 12.61 -5.23 28.48
CA LEU A 81 13.97 -4.78 28.75
C LEU A 81 14.34 -4.95 30.23
N GLY A 82 13.38 -4.81 31.14
CA GLY A 82 13.61 -5.06 32.58
C GLY A 82 13.97 -6.51 32.91
N MET A 83 13.87 -7.44 31.96
CA MET A 83 14.27 -8.84 32.13
C MET A 83 15.73 -9.11 31.74
N TYR A 84 16.44 -8.15 31.17
CA TYR A 84 17.86 -8.27 30.90
C TYR A 84 18.65 -8.28 32.20
N ARG A 85 19.62 -9.18 32.28
CA ARG A 85 20.57 -9.32 33.39
C ARG A 85 22.01 -9.04 32.99
N ARG A 86 22.25 -8.88 31.70
CA ARG A 86 23.52 -8.56 31.08
C ARG A 86 23.29 -7.62 29.91
N GLY A 87 24.25 -6.81 29.60
CA GLY A 87 24.24 -6.05 28.38
C GLY A 87 24.24 -6.96 27.15
N GLU A 88 23.66 -6.50 26.05
CA GLU A 88 23.58 -7.24 24.79
C GLU A 88 23.73 -6.27 23.61
N VAL A 89 24.53 -6.66 22.64
CA VAL A 89 24.58 -6.01 21.31
C VAL A 89 24.28 -7.09 20.28
N ALA A 90 23.39 -6.78 19.33
CA ALA A 90 23.08 -7.71 18.26
C ALA A 90 22.77 -7.00 16.95
N LEU A 91 22.93 -7.72 15.85
CA LEU A 91 22.55 -7.29 14.51
C LEU A 91 21.87 -8.46 13.77
N THR A 92 20.90 -8.10 12.92
CA THR A 92 20.08 -9.07 12.20
C THR A 92 19.97 -8.69 10.73
N PRO A 93 20.95 -9.08 9.87
CA PRO A 93 20.75 -9.06 8.43
C PRO A 93 19.63 -10.02 8.02
N MET A 94 18.93 -9.66 6.93
CA MET A 94 17.84 -10.46 6.41
C MET A 94 17.74 -10.37 4.89
N VAL A 95 17.16 -11.42 4.30
CA VAL A 95 16.77 -11.46 2.88
C VAL A 95 15.27 -11.64 2.80
N THR A 96 14.61 -10.80 2.03
CA THR A 96 13.19 -10.91 1.69
C THR A 96 13.05 -11.27 0.22
N ILE A 97 12.24 -12.29 -0.08
CA ILE A 97 11.84 -12.67 -1.43
C ILE A 97 10.32 -12.53 -1.50
N ALA A 98 9.85 -11.65 -2.36
CA ALA A 98 8.44 -11.40 -2.60
C ALA A 98 8.06 -12.00 -3.96
N ASN A 99 7.07 -12.88 -3.98
CA ASN A 99 6.51 -13.47 -5.18
C ASN A 99 5.02 -13.12 -5.23
N ALA A 100 4.61 -12.43 -6.28
CA ALA A 100 3.21 -12.12 -6.50
C ALA A 100 2.63 -13.07 -7.58
N SER A 101 1.35 -13.36 -7.50
CA SER A 101 0.62 -14.08 -8.54
C SER A 101 -0.81 -13.57 -8.62
N THR A 102 -1.31 -13.45 -9.82
CA THR A 102 -2.69 -13.00 -10.14
C THR A 102 -3.41 -14.13 -10.86
N PRO A 103 -4.05 -15.07 -10.12
CA PRO A 103 -4.73 -16.21 -10.73
C PRO A 103 -5.86 -15.75 -11.67
N GLY A 104 -5.97 -16.40 -12.83
CA GLY A 104 -6.99 -16.09 -13.84
C GLY A 104 -6.60 -15.00 -14.84
N THR A 105 -5.38 -14.45 -14.73
CA THR A 105 -4.84 -13.44 -15.65
C THR A 105 -3.54 -13.93 -16.28
N ASN A 106 -3.10 -13.26 -17.34
CA ASN A 106 -1.78 -13.46 -17.92
C ASN A 106 -0.77 -12.54 -17.23
N SER A 107 0.44 -13.03 -16.99
CA SER A 107 1.54 -12.22 -16.45
C SER A 107 2.57 -12.02 -17.54
N PHE A 108 2.96 -10.77 -17.80
CA PHE A 108 3.92 -10.40 -18.85
C PHE A 108 5.27 -9.91 -18.32
N GLU A 109 5.41 -9.76 -16.99
CA GLU A 109 6.66 -9.39 -16.34
C GLU A 109 7.00 -10.35 -15.19
N SER A 110 8.23 -10.26 -14.68
CA SER A 110 8.65 -11.04 -13.51
C SER A 110 7.95 -10.54 -12.24
N ASN A 111 7.20 -11.42 -11.61
CA ASN A 111 6.47 -11.18 -10.37
C ASN A 111 7.28 -11.56 -9.12
N SER A 112 8.60 -11.74 -9.25
CA SER A 112 9.51 -12.08 -8.15
C SER A 112 10.49 -10.95 -7.88
N LYS A 113 10.71 -10.65 -6.60
CA LYS A 113 11.66 -9.63 -6.17
C LYS A 113 12.39 -10.05 -4.91
N SER A 114 13.72 -10.09 -4.97
CA SER A 114 14.58 -10.39 -3.83
C SER A 114 15.30 -9.14 -3.35
N ARG A 115 15.45 -8.99 -2.03
CA ARG A 115 16.17 -7.87 -1.43
C ARG A 115 16.88 -8.26 -0.14
N PHE A 116 18.11 -7.80 -0.03
CA PHE A 116 18.85 -7.79 1.24
C PHE A 116 18.50 -6.54 2.05
N ALA A 117 18.33 -6.68 3.38
CA ALA A 117 18.03 -5.57 4.27
C ALA A 117 18.56 -5.84 5.67
N MET A 118 18.67 -4.79 6.48
CA MET A 118 18.87 -4.92 7.92
C MET A 118 17.50 -5.01 8.58
N GLY A 119 17.23 -6.11 9.27
CA GLY A 119 15.99 -6.35 10.02
C GLY A 119 16.00 -5.68 11.38
N ASN A 120 17.13 -5.80 12.10
CA ASN A 120 17.30 -5.20 13.43
C ASN A 120 18.79 -5.03 13.74
N PHE A 121 19.14 -3.99 14.48
CA PHE A 121 20.44 -3.85 15.12
C PHE A 121 20.33 -2.91 16.33
N GLY A 122 21.19 -3.10 17.32
CA GLY A 122 21.22 -2.21 18.49
C GLY A 122 21.91 -2.82 19.70
N GLY A 123 21.69 -2.19 20.85
CA GLY A 123 22.23 -2.64 22.12
C GLY A 123 21.30 -2.37 23.31
N VAL A 124 21.40 -3.20 24.31
CA VAL A 124 20.75 -3.05 25.61
C VAL A 124 21.81 -3.07 26.71
N PHE A 125 21.73 -2.13 27.62
CA PHE A 125 22.68 -1.90 28.69
C PHE A 125 21.96 -1.83 30.03
N ASN A 126 22.47 -2.53 31.06
CA ASN A 126 22.00 -2.37 32.42
C ASN A 126 22.63 -1.11 33.00
N ILE A 127 21.80 -0.10 33.29
CA ILE A 127 22.23 1.20 33.79
C ILE A 127 22.10 1.34 35.30
N TYR A 128 21.33 0.45 35.93
CA TYR A 128 21.16 0.41 37.37
C TYR A 128 20.94 -1.04 37.84
N GLU A 129 21.63 -1.43 38.92
CA GLU A 129 21.43 -2.66 39.68
C GLU A 129 21.31 -2.32 41.18
N GLY A 130 20.27 -2.82 41.81
CA GLY A 130 19.95 -2.54 43.19
C GLY A 130 19.40 -3.76 43.96
N SER A 131 19.37 -3.65 45.27
CA SER A 131 18.85 -4.67 46.18
C SER A 131 17.47 -4.36 46.78
N GLY A 132 16.89 -3.19 46.43
CA GLY A 132 15.58 -2.72 46.91
C GLY A 132 14.40 -3.27 46.09
N LYS A 133 13.29 -2.54 46.10
CA LYS A 133 12.11 -2.87 45.28
C LYS A 133 12.39 -2.81 43.78
N CYS A 134 13.24 -1.87 43.32
CA CYS A 134 13.75 -1.82 41.97
C CYS A 134 15.07 -2.60 41.91
N LEU A 135 15.09 -3.73 41.21
CA LEU A 135 16.26 -4.59 41.11
C LEU A 135 17.19 -4.24 39.98
N SER A 136 16.65 -3.77 38.87
CA SER A 136 17.45 -3.31 37.73
C SER A 136 16.67 -2.35 36.83
N ILE A 137 17.41 -1.48 36.16
CA ILE A 137 16.92 -0.67 35.05
C ILE A 137 17.84 -0.91 33.85
N SER A 138 17.25 -1.25 32.73
CA SER A 138 17.96 -1.45 31.46
C SER A 138 17.51 -0.40 30.45
N MET A 139 18.46 0.11 29.68
CA MET A 139 18.24 1.04 28.57
C MET A 139 18.61 0.33 27.26
N GLY A 140 17.80 0.53 26.24
CA GLY A 140 18.04 0.00 24.90
C GLY A 140 18.00 1.11 23.85
N ILE A 141 18.88 0.99 22.87
CA ILE A 141 18.87 1.82 21.64
C ILE A 141 19.03 0.87 20.47
N GLY A 142 18.20 1.03 19.45
CA GLY A 142 18.29 0.18 18.27
C GLY A 142 17.42 0.62 17.12
N TYR A 143 17.65 -0.02 15.98
CA TYR A 143 16.85 0.09 14.78
C TYR A 143 16.10 -1.22 14.55
N THR A 144 14.84 -1.12 14.16
CA THR A 144 14.03 -2.26 13.73
C THR A 144 13.27 -1.90 12.46
N ARG A 145 13.34 -2.77 11.45
CA ARG A 145 12.50 -2.69 10.26
C ARG A 145 11.06 -3.03 10.64
N LEU A 146 10.10 -2.21 10.22
CA LEU A 146 8.68 -2.39 10.53
C LEU A 146 7.85 -2.91 9.36
N ALA A 147 8.22 -2.50 8.13
CA ALA A 147 7.53 -2.92 6.92
C ALA A 147 8.49 -3.03 5.74
N ASP A 148 8.12 -3.87 4.78
CA ASP A 148 8.79 -4.03 3.49
C ASP A 148 7.79 -3.78 2.37
N PHE A 149 8.06 -2.76 1.53
CA PHE A 149 7.22 -2.37 0.40
C PHE A 149 7.76 -2.89 -0.94
N ASN A 150 8.70 -3.85 -0.92
CA ASN A 150 9.30 -4.37 -2.13
C ASN A 150 8.46 -5.52 -2.69
N TYR A 151 7.81 -5.29 -3.82
CA TYR A 151 7.09 -6.29 -4.60
C TYR A 151 6.91 -5.81 -6.03
N ASN A 152 6.74 -6.75 -6.95
CA ASN A 152 6.34 -6.50 -8.33
C ASN A 152 5.22 -7.46 -8.67
N TYR A 153 4.27 -7.03 -9.48
CA TYR A 153 3.31 -7.89 -10.17
C TYR A 153 2.89 -7.25 -11.48
N SER A 154 2.50 -8.09 -12.42
CA SER A 154 1.88 -7.68 -13.67
C SER A 154 0.73 -8.62 -13.99
N PHE A 155 -0.27 -8.09 -14.62
CA PHE A 155 -1.41 -8.85 -15.11
C PHE A 155 -2.01 -8.15 -16.34
N SER A 156 -2.63 -8.96 -17.20
CA SER A 156 -3.43 -8.48 -18.31
C SER A 156 -4.76 -9.24 -18.30
N ASN A 157 -5.78 -8.65 -18.91
CA ASN A 157 -7.04 -9.36 -19.09
C ASN A 157 -6.84 -10.63 -19.95
N ALA A 158 -7.66 -11.64 -19.68
CA ALA A 158 -7.61 -12.91 -20.41
C ALA A 158 -8.29 -12.82 -21.78
N ALA A 159 -9.17 -11.85 -21.97
CA ALA A 159 -9.93 -11.61 -23.20
C ALA A 159 -10.08 -10.10 -23.42
N ALA A 160 -10.16 -9.71 -24.68
CA ALA A 160 -10.39 -8.32 -25.05
C ALA A 160 -11.76 -7.83 -24.55
N GLN A 161 -11.82 -6.57 -24.15
CA GLN A 161 -13.00 -5.88 -23.61
C GLN A 161 -13.37 -4.71 -24.50
N ARG A 162 -14.50 -4.05 -24.20
CA ARG A 162 -14.93 -2.83 -24.88
C ARG A 162 -14.67 -1.56 -24.06
N ALA A 163 -14.30 -1.68 -22.79
CA ALA A 163 -14.06 -0.54 -21.93
C ALA A 163 -12.63 -0.03 -22.08
N SER A 164 -12.46 1.24 -22.46
CA SER A 164 -11.19 1.96 -22.51
C SER A 164 -11.03 2.91 -21.34
N ILE A 165 -9.80 3.17 -20.95
CA ILE A 165 -9.47 4.25 -20.02
C ILE A 165 -9.84 5.62 -20.59
N ALA A 166 -9.89 5.77 -21.92
CA ALA A 166 -10.32 6.97 -22.61
C ALA A 166 -11.75 7.38 -22.23
N ASP A 167 -12.66 6.40 -22.08
CA ASP A 167 -14.02 6.66 -21.62
C ASP A 167 -14.02 7.29 -20.21
N ALA A 168 -13.24 6.75 -19.30
CA ALA A 168 -13.13 7.26 -17.95
C ALA A 168 -12.48 8.66 -17.90
N MET A 169 -11.51 8.93 -18.77
CA MET A 169 -10.85 10.24 -18.87
C MET A 169 -11.77 11.29 -19.46
N SER A 170 -12.57 10.93 -20.46
CA SER A 170 -13.60 11.81 -21.03
C SER A 170 -14.61 12.23 -19.95
N VAL A 171 -15.13 11.25 -19.17
CA VAL A 171 -16.01 11.52 -18.02
C VAL A 171 -15.35 12.42 -16.98
N MET A 172 -14.07 12.20 -16.72
CA MET A 172 -13.30 12.97 -15.73
C MET A 172 -13.16 14.45 -16.15
N LEU A 173 -12.89 14.70 -17.42
CA LEU A 173 -12.81 16.06 -17.98
C LEU A 173 -14.16 16.77 -17.95
N GLU A 174 -15.22 16.07 -18.34
CA GLU A 174 -16.60 16.58 -18.27
C GLU A 174 -17.01 16.95 -16.84
N ALA A 175 -16.79 16.03 -15.89
CA ALA A 175 -17.12 16.26 -14.49
C ALA A 175 -16.30 17.40 -13.86
N GLY A 176 -15.07 17.59 -14.33
CA GLY A 176 -14.19 18.68 -13.90
C GLY A 176 -14.55 20.05 -14.48
N GLY A 177 -15.49 20.11 -15.41
CA GLY A 177 -15.80 21.36 -16.14
C GLY A 177 -14.59 21.86 -16.91
N ILE A 178 -13.79 20.95 -17.44
CA ILE A 178 -12.59 21.25 -18.23
C ILE A 178 -12.99 21.36 -19.67
N GLY A 179 -12.53 22.41 -20.34
CA GLY A 179 -12.82 22.68 -21.73
C GLY A 179 -11.56 22.93 -22.56
N VAL A 180 -11.75 23.19 -23.84
CA VAL A 180 -10.70 23.60 -24.77
C VAL A 180 -11.00 25.03 -25.25
N ASN A 181 -10.02 25.92 -25.12
CA ASN A 181 -10.20 27.29 -25.60
C ASN A 181 -10.05 27.41 -27.15
N SER A 182 -10.33 28.56 -27.68
CA SER A 182 -10.27 28.82 -29.12
C SER A 182 -8.88 28.60 -29.76
N GLY A 183 -7.85 28.46 -28.96
CA GLY A 183 -6.48 28.13 -29.38
C GLY A 183 -6.14 26.64 -29.31
N GLY A 184 -7.11 25.75 -29.06
CA GLY A 184 -6.86 24.32 -28.91
C GLY A 184 -6.14 23.94 -27.61
N VAL A 185 -6.17 24.81 -26.60
CA VAL A 185 -5.49 24.55 -25.30
C VAL A 185 -6.51 24.16 -24.25
N ILE A 186 -6.28 23.04 -23.62
CA ILE A 186 -7.11 22.55 -22.51
C ILE A 186 -7.03 23.51 -21.32
N GLU A 187 -8.18 23.88 -20.76
CA GLU A 187 -8.26 24.85 -19.67
C GLU A 187 -9.33 24.55 -18.61
N GLN A 188 -9.09 25.04 -17.41
CA GLN A 188 -10.04 24.99 -16.29
C GLN A 188 -9.88 26.26 -15.44
N GLY A 189 -10.93 27.12 -15.41
CA GLY A 189 -10.93 28.29 -14.53
C GLY A 189 -9.75 29.26 -14.74
N GLY A 190 -9.27 29.41 -15.97
CA GLY A 190 -8.13 30.25 -16.32
C GLY A 190 -6.76 29.59 -16.15
N ARG A 191 -6.71 28.35 -15.73
CA ARG A 191 -5.49 27.53 -15.71
C ARG A 191 -5.45 26.67 -16.97
N THR A 192 -4.29 26.52 -17.57
CA THR A 192 -4.10 25.77 -18.81
C THR A 192 -3.12 24.63 -18.65
N ASN A 193 -3.29 23.59 -19.44
CA ASN A 193 -2.40 22.44 -19.49
C ASN A 193 -2.07 21.90 -18.08
N TRP A 194 -0.79 21.79 -17.75
CA TRP A 194 -0.30 21.26 -16.49
C TRP A 194 -0.52 22.21 -15.28
N GLY A 195 -0.99 23.44 -15.51
CA GLY A 195 -1.47 24.31 -14.45
C GLY A 195 -2.87 23.97 -13.94
N ILE A 196 -3.59 23.06 -14.63
CA ILE A 196 -4.84 22.47 -14.17
C ILE A 196 -4.53 21.59 -12.95
N ASP A 197 -5.53 21.41 -12.07
CA ASP A 197 -5.40 20.56 -10.87
C ASP A 197 -4.77 19.19 -11.23
N PRO A 198 -3.68 18.78 -10.57
CA PRO A 198 -2.99 17.51 -10.81
C PRO A 198 -3.90 16.27 -10.79
N PHE A 199 -5.05 16.34 -10.11
CA PHE A 199 -6.07 15.30 -10.18
C PHE A 199 -6.47 14.96 -11.63
N PHE A 200 -6.49 15.95 -12.52
CA PHE A 200 -6.88 15.79 -13.93
C PHE A 200 -5.71 15.53 -14.88
N TRP A 201 -4.47 15.54 -14.41
CA TRP A 201 -3.31 15.35 -15.28
C TRP A 201 -3.36 14.10 -16.17
N PRO A 202 -3.86 12.94 -15.73
CA PRO A 202 -4.03 11.81 -16.64
C PRO A 202 -4.95 12.12 -17.81
N ALA A 203 -6.04 12.83 -17.57
CA ALA A 203 -6.96 13.23 -18.61
C ALA A 203 -6.44 14.39 -19.48
N VAL A 204 -5.65 15.32 -18.90
CA VAL A 204 -4.90 16.33 -19.65
C VAL A 204 -3.87 15.67 -20.58
N ALA A 205 -3.18 14.63 -20.10
CA ALA A 205 -2.25 13.86 -20.92
C ALA A 205 -2.98 13.12 -22.05
N ALA A 206 -4.15 12.56 -21.76
CA ALA A 206 -4.98 11.89 -22.77
C ALA A 206 -5.37 12.85 -23.92
N TYR A 207 -5.76 14.07 -23.59
CA TYR A 207 -6.03 15.09 -24.61
C TYR A 207 -4.77 15.45 -25.41
N LYS A 208 -3.63 15.65 -24.74
CA LYS A 208 -2.36 15.98 -25.40
C LYS A 208 -1.81 14.87 -26.30
N THR A 209 -2.25 13.64 -26.10
CA THR A 209 -1.85 12.48 -26.89
C THR A 209 -2.96 11.97 -27.81
N TYR A 210 -3.99 12.78 -28.03
CA TYR A 210 -5.14 12.46 -28.88
C TYR A 210 -5.88 11.17 -28.49
N LEU A 211 -5.81 10.76 -27.25
CA LEU A 211 -6.60 9.64 -26.72
C LEU A 211 -8.04 10.05 -26.45
N VAL A 212 -8.26 11.32 -26.10
CA VAL A 212 -9.57 11.95 -25.94
C VAL A 212 -9.59 13.30 -26.64
N ASP A 213 -10.74 13.69 -27.15
CA ASP A 213 -10.95 15.01 -27.75
C ASP A 213 -12.32 15.59 -27.36
N MET A 214 -12.56 16.85 -27.71
CA MET A 214 -13.80 17.55 -27.43
C MET A 214 -14.45 17.96 -28.76
N ASN A 215 -15.69 17.55 -28.98
CA ASN A 215 -16.42 17.90 -30.21
C ASN A 215 -16.88 19.36 -30.19
N ASP A 216 -17.39 19.84 -31.33
CA ASP A 216 -17.92 21.20 -31.51
C ASP A 216 -19.05 21.59 -30.56
N TYR A 217 -19.68 20.61 -29.91
CA TYR A 217 -20.74 20.82 -28.92
C TYR A 217 -20.21 20.90 -27.48
N GLY A 218 -18.88 20.79 -27.30
CA GLY A 218 -18.20 20.82 -25.99
C GLY A 218 -18.33 19.54 -25.21
N VAL A 219 -18.53 18.39 -25.85
CA VAL A 219 -18.63 17.08 -25.23
C VAL A 219 -17.31 16.33 -25.44
N TRP A 220 -16.76 15.78 -24.36
CA TRP A 220 -15.57 14.95 -24.40
C TRP A 220 -15.89 13.53 -24.88
N TYR A 221 -15.03 12.96 -25.71
CA TYR A 221 -15.18 11.62 -26.24
C TYR A 221 -13.81 10.94 -26.44
N PRO A 222 -13.73 9.59 -26.43
CA PRO A 222 -12.54 8.87 -26.86
C PRO A 222 -12.24 9.17 -28.32
N ALA A 223 -11.09 9.79 -28.60
CA ALA A 223 -10.69 10.13 -29.95
C ALA A 223 -10.02 8.94 -30.62
N GLU A 224 -10.23 8.78 -31.93
CA GLU A 224 -9.55 7.79 -32.77
C GLU A 224 -9.70 6.32 -32.30
N ILE A 225 -10.63 6.06 -31.38
CA ILE A 225 -11.00 4.71 -30.93
C ILE A 225 -12.34 4.37 -31.53
N GLY A 226 -12.35 3.42 -32.48
CA GLY A 226 -13.57 3.00 -33.12
C GLY A 226 -14.57 2.36 -32.15
N ALA A 227 -15.86 2.60 -32.36
CA ALA A 227 -16.94 2.04 -31.57
C ALA A 227 -16.94 0.50 -31.55
N ASN A 228 -16.30 -0.12 -32.56
CA ASN A 228 -16.11 -1.57 -32.71
C ASN A 228 -14.78 -2.09 -32.13
N ALA A 229 -13.99 -1.23 -31.45
CA ALA A 229 -12.71 -1.63 -30.88
C ALA A 229 -12.86 -2.73 -29.82
N MET A 230 -11.98 -3.71 -29.89
CA MET A 230 -11.74 -4.70 -28.85
C MET A 230 -10.42 -4.36 -28.16
N ILE A 231 -10.44 -4.25 -26.85
CA ILE A 231 -9.35 -3.66 -26.07
C ILE A 231 -8.71 -4.72 -25.18
N GLU A 232 -7.42 -4.95 -25.39
CA GLU A 232 -6.58 -5.72 -24.48
C GLU A 232 -5.84 -4.75 -23.58
N ASN A 233 -5.93 -4.93 -22.27
CA ASN A 233 -5.26 -4.07 -21.33
C ASN A 233 -4.34 -4.84 -20.39
N GLY A 234 -3.35 -4.14 -19.85
CA GLY A 234 -2.39 -4.71 -18.93
C GLY A 234 -1.82 -3.69 -17.96
N THR A 235 -1.54 -4.18 -16.75
CA THR A 235 -0.97 -3.38 -15.68
C THR A 235 0.31 -4.03 -15.15
N SER A 236 1.35 -3.23 -14.94
CA SER A 236 2.55 -3.61 -14.22
C SER A 236 2.75 -2.69 -13.04
N VAL A 237 2.88 -3.27 -11.86
CA VAL A 237 3.10 -2.54 -10.61
C VAL A 237 4.46 -2.91 -10.03
N ARG A 238 5.30 -1.92 -9.80
CA ARG A 238 6.61 -2.06 -9.16
C ARG A 238 6.67 -1.18 -7.93
N SER A 239 6.77 -1.81 -6.77
CA SER A 239 6.92 -1.10 -5.50
C SER A 239 8.29 -1.37 -4.89
N ARG A 240 8.86 -0.35 -4.26
CA ARG A 240 10.11 -0.45 -3.48
C ARG A 240 10.06 0.47 -2.29
N GLY A 241 10.71 0.06 -1.22
CA GLY A 241 10.84 0.88 -0.02
C GLY A 241 10.69 0.09 1.25
N SER A 242 10.66 0.80 2.35
CA SER A 242 10.50 0.23 3.68
C SER A 242 10.11 1.26 4.70
N ALA A 243 9.56 0.79 5.82
CA ALA A 243 9.48 1.55 7.05
C ALA A 243 10.42 0.95 8.10
N GLY A 244 11.13 1.79 8.81
CA GLY A 244 11.99 1.41 9.92
C GLY A 244 11.82 2.34 11.11
N GLU A 245 12.23 1.90 12.30
CA GLU A 245 12.11 2.68 13.52
C GLU A 245 13.42 2.66 14.30
N PHE A 246 13.95 3.82 14.59
CA PHE A 246 14.94 4.01 15.65
C PHE A 246 14.21 4.17 16.97
N THR A 247 14.55 3.32 17.94
CA THR A 247 13.86 3.27 19.22
C THR A 247 14.84 3.47 20.35
N TRP A 248 14.52 4.39 21.24
CA TRP A 248 15.11 4.52 22.56
C TRP A 248 14.13 3.96 23.59
N SER A 249 14.60 3.10 24.48
CA SER A 249 13.74 2.36 25.40
C SER A 249 14.35 2.24 26.79
N MET A 250 13.50 2.23 27.79
CA MET A 250 13.87 1.89 29.17
C MET A 250 12.91 0.84 29.74
N GLY A 251 13.46 -0.08 30.51
CA GLY A 251 12.68 -1.09 31.23
C GLY A 251 13.20 -1.29 32.65
N ALA A 252 12.30 -1.37 33.61
CA ALA A 252 12.62 -1.57 35.02
C ALA A 252 12.07 -2.91 35.53
N ASN A 253 12.84 -3.55 36.40
CA ASN A 253 12.48 -4.77 37.10
C ASN A 253 12.12 -4.48 38.55
N LEU A 254 10.88 -4.72 38.93
CA LEU A 254 10.38 -4.55 40.28
C LEU A 254 10.14 -5.92 40.93
N ASN A 255 11.01 -6.29 41.85
CA ASN A 255 10.93 -7.53 42.65
C ASN A 255 10.88 -8.85 41.83
N ASN A 256 11.38 -8.89 40.59
CA ASN A 256 11.25 -10.02 39.69
C ASN A 256 9.78 -10.48 39.40
N LYS A 257 8.81 -9.64 39.74
CA LYS A 257 7.37 -9.92 39.57
C LYS A 257 6.70 -8.96 38.62
N LEU A 258 7.05 -7.69 38.69
CA LEU A 258 6.49 -6.63 37.86
C LEU A 258 7.61 -5.97 37.04
N TYR A 259 7.41 -5.86 35.77
CA TYR A 259 8.30 -5.16 34.84
C TYR A 259 7.50 -4.06 34.15
N ILE A 260 8.05 -2.88 34.06
CA ILE A 260 7.45 -1.73 33.39
C ILE A 260 8.43 -1.18 32.39
N GLY A 261 7.94 -0.59 31.31
CA GLY A 261 8.81 -0.03 30.29
C GLY A 261 8.15 1.05 29.46
N LEU A 262 9.01 1.88 28.90
CA LEU A 262 8.69 2.99 28.00
C LEU A 262 9.63 2.93 26.81
N SER A 263 9.09 3.19 25.61
CA SER A 263 9.89 3.41 24.41
C SER A 263 9.43 4.68 23.70
N LEU A 264 10.39 5.39 23.12
CA LEU A 264 10.18 6.47 22.17
C LEU A 264 10.73 6.01 20.82
N GLY A 265 9.90 6.05 19.79
CA GLY A 265 10.22 5.62 18.44
C GLY A 265 10.22 6.78 17.46
N ILE A 266 11.25 6.83 16.62
CA ILE A 266 11.33 7.71 15.45
C ILE A 266 11.29 6.80 14.23
N GLN A 267 10.21 6.86 13.49
CA GLN A 267 10.01 6.08 12.27
C GLN A 267 10.48 6.86 11.04
N SER A 268 11.05 6.13 10.09
CA SER A 268 11.39 6.63 8.77
C SER A 268 10.67 5.76 7.75
N ILE A 269 10.00 6.39 6.80
CA ILE A 269 9.28 5.75 5.71
C ILE A 269 9.85 6.24 4.39
N TYR A 270 10.09 5.30 3.50
CA TYR A 270 10.35 5.54 2.10
C TYR A 270 9.54 4.52 1.29
N GLN A 271 8.72 5.00 0.37
CA GLN A 271 8.03 4.16 -0.62
C GLN A 271 8.06 4.83 -1.98
N LYS A 272 8.40 4.07 -3.01
CA LYS A 272 8.26 4.46 -4.40
C LYS A 272 7.46 3.38 -5.11
N LYS A 273 6.29 3.73 -5.63
CA LYS A 273 5.42 2.85 -6.40
C LYS A 273 5.32 3.39 -7.82
N THR A 274 5.60 2.54 -8.80
CA THR A 274 5.44 2.86 -10.22
C THR A 274 4.39 1.91 -10.77
N VAL A 275 3.44 2.45 -11.51
CA VAL A 275 2.42 1.71 -12.22
C VAL A 275 2.50 2.06 -13.70
N TYR A 276 2.63 1.05 -14.52
CA TYR A 276 2.43 1.14 -15.95
C TYR A 276 1.07 0.53 -16.28
N TYR A 277 0.28 1.23 -17.06
CA TYR A 277 -0.96 0.75 -17.63
C TYR A 277 -0.90 0.94 -19.14
N GLY A 278 -1.35 -0.06 -19.90
CA GLY A 278 -1.40 0.00 -21.35
C GLY A 278 -2.66 -0.63 -21.90
N GLU A 279 -3.11 -0.12 -23.01
CA GLU A 279 -4.18 -0.68 -23.84
C GLU A 279 -3.68 -0.91 -25.26
N ALA A 280 -4.10 -2.01 -25.86
CA ALA A 280 -3.95 -2.29 -27.29
C ALA A 280 -5.34 -2.43 -27.89
N TYR A 281 -5.56 -1.80 -29.01
CA TYR A 281 -6.85 -1.75 -29.68
C TYR A 281 -6.82 -2.64 -30.93
N SER A 282 -7.82 -3.48 -31.10
CA SER A 282 -7.98 -4.34 -32.27
C SER A 282 -9.39 -4.20 -32.86
N TYR A 283 -9.47 -4.32 -34.17
CA TYR A 283 -10.68 -4.06 -34.93
C TYR A 283 -10.96 -5.28 -35.81
N GLY A 284 -11.84 -6.17 -35.33
CA GLY A 284 -12.33 -7.34 -36.07
C GLY A 284 -11.28 -8.33 -36.61
N GLY A 285 -10.05 -8.29 -36.10
CA GLY A 285 -8.95 -9.19 -36.52
C GLY A 285 -7.85 -8.56 -37.38
N GLY A 286 -7.98 -7.26 -37.72
CA GLY A 286 -6.99 -6.49 -38.46
C GLY A 286 -6.53 -5.22 -37.73
N ASN A 287 -5.77 -4.39 -38.42
CA ASN A 287 -5.28 -3.10 -37.94
C ASN A 287 -6.28 -1.94 -38.04
N GLY A 288 -7.55 -2.23 -38.35
CA GLY A 288 -8.60 -1.23 -38.51
C GLY A 288 -8.75 -0.66 -39.92
N TYR A 289 -7.82 -0.99 -40.84
CA TYR A 289 -7.87 -0.56 -42.25
C TYR A 289 -7.96 -1.68 -43.29
N ASP A 290 -7.97 -2.93 -42.85
CA ASP A 290 -8.18 -4.06 -43.76
C ASP A 290 -9.64 -4.13 -44.22
N SER A 291 -9.85 -4.50 -45.47
CA SER A 291 -11.10 -4.44 -46.22
C SER A 291 -12.33 -5.19 -45.68
N GLY A 292 -12.25 -5.75 -44.49
CA GLY A 292 -13.34 -6.39 -43.76
C GLY A 292 -13.59 -5.87 -42.36
N ASP A 293 -12.66 -5.07 -41.78
CA ASP A 293 -12.63 -4.76 -40.35
C ASP A 293 -12.20 -3.30 -40.09
N MET A 294 -12.85 -2.38 -40.79
CA MET A 294 -12.56 -0.96 -40.63
C MET A 294 -12.99 -0.43 -39.26
N ALA A 295 -12.13 0.40 -38.64
CA ALA A 295 -12.52 1.16 -37.47
C ALA A 295 -13.55 2.22 -37.88
N VAL A 296 -14.66 2.23 -37.17
CA VAL A 296 -15.78 3.14 -37.44
C VAL A 296 -16.15 3.88 -36.15
N ASP A 297 -16.64 5.10 -36.32
CA ASP A 297 -17.26 5.86 -35.23
C ASP A 297 -18.64 5.29 -34.84
N ALA A 298 -19.34 5.96 -33.93
CA ALA A 298 -20.66 5.54 -33.47
C ALA A 298 -21.73 5.56 -34.56
N ASP A 299 -21.53 6.38 -35.62
CA ASP A 299 -22.41 6.52 -36.77
C ASP A 299 -22.04 5.57 -37.92
N GLY A 300 -20.98 4.76 -37.74
CA GLY A 300 -20.50 3.80 -38.73
C GLY A 300 -19.63 4.43 -39.83
N VAL A 301 -19.12 5.64 -39.62
CA VAL A 301 -18.21 6.30 -40.54
C VAL A 301 -16.78 5.88 -40.24
N MET A 302 -15.99 5.64 -41.28
CA MET A 302 -14.59 5.22 -41.12
C MET A 302 -13.76 6.36 -40.53
N LEU A 303 -12.92 6.02 -39.54
CA LEU A 303 -12.00 6.97 -38.93
C LEU A 303 -10.81 7.29 -39.84
N ASP A 304 -10.40 8.55 -39.86
CA ASP A 304 -9.24 9.02 -40.65
C ASP A 304 -7.91 8.61 -40.00
N GLU A 305 -7.87 8.44 -38.69
CA GLU A 305 -6.76 7.95 -37.91
C GLU A 305 -7.30 6.93 -36.90
N VAL A 306 -6.56 5.88 -36.60
CA VAL A 306 -7.03 4.78 -35.75
C VAL A 306 -6.05 4.50 -34.63
N MET A 307 -6.51 4.61 -33.39
CA MET A 307 -5.71 4.30 -32.22
C MET A 307 -5.32 2.81 -32.21
N GLN A 308 -4.03 2.54 -32.08
CA GLN A 308 -3.50 1.17 -32.01
C GLN A 308 -3.11 0.80 -30.58
N ALA A 309 -2.55 1.74 -29.81
CA ALA A 309 -2.11 1.48 -28.45
C ALA A 309 -2.02 2.77 -27.64
N MET A 310 -2.13 2.63 -26.34
CA MET A 310 -1.78 3.66 -25.39
C MET A 310 -0.95 3.09 -24.26
N GLY A 311 -0.07 3.92 -23.68
CA GLY A 311 0.69 3.59 -22.49
C GLY A 311 0.72 4.76 -21.52
N MET A 312 0.44 4.50 -20.25
CA MET A 312 0.52 5.48 -19.17
C MET A 312 1.46 4.99 -18.08
N ASN A 313 2.44 5.81 -17.72
CA ASN A 313 3.34 5.55 -16.63
C ASN A 313 3.08 6.54 -15.50
N GLN A 314 2.83 6.02 -14.31
CA GLN A 314 2.59 6.83 -13.11
C GLN A 314 3.54 6.42 -12.00
N GLN A 315 4.02 7.38 -11.23
CA GLN A 315 4.92 7.12 -10.12
C GLN A 315 4.52 7.97 -8.91
N VAL A 316 4.35 7.31 -7.77
CA VAL A 316 4.21 7.98 -6.47
C VAL A 316 5.41 7.66 -5.61
N ARG A 317 5.97 8.69 -5.00
CA ARG A 317 7.02 8.59 -3.99
C ARG A 317 6.53 9.22 -2.69
N LEU A 318 6.70 8.49 -1.60
CA LEU A 318 6.40 8.91 -0.24
C LEU A 318 7.70 8.87 0.56
N ASP A 319 8.07 10.00 1.15
CA ASP A 319 9.22 10.16 2.02
C ASP A 319 8.78 10.83 3.31
N GLY A 320 9.13 10.27 4.46
CA GLY A 320 8.74 10.94 5.69
C GLY A 320 9.24 10.30 6.96
N THR A 321 8.89 10.99 8.04
CA THR A 321 9.23 10.58 9.40
C THR A 321 7.99 10.61 10.28
N GLY A 322 8.05 9.85 11.37
CA GLY A 322 6.98 9.81 12.35
C GLY A 322 7.51 9.55 13.76
N VAL A 323 6.78 10.00 14.76
CA VAL A 323 7.14 9.79 16.15
C VAL A 323 6.01 9.08 16.90
N ASN A 324 6.38 8.19 17.81
CA ASN A 324 5.46 7.45 18.66
C ASN A 324 6.04 7.13 20.02
N MET A 325 5.16 6.70 20.91
CA MET A 325 5.51 6.22 22.25
C MET A 325 4.88 4.84 22.47
N LYS A 326 5.57 3.99 23.21
CA LYS A 326 5.09 2.66 23.60
C LYS A 326 5.23 2.52 25.12
N LEU A 327 4.18 2.02 25.73
CA LEU A 327 4.12 1.71 27.15
C LEU A 327 3.94 0.21 27.32
N GLY A 328 4.61 -0.37 28.30
CA GLY A 328 4.55 -1.79 28.55
C GLY A 328 4.58 -2.18 30.01
N VAL A 329 3.88 -3.27 30.29
CA VAL A 329 3.86 -3.91 31.60
C VAL A 329 3.95 -5.42 31.40
N ILE A 330 4.78 -6.11 32.19
CA ILE A 330 4.78 -7.57 32.31
C ILE A 330 4.66 -7.93 33.78
N TYR A 331 3.67 -8.77 34.10
CA TYR A 331 3.46 -9.30 35.42
C TYR A 331 3.77 -10.81 35.46
N ARG A 332 4.56 -11.23 36.43
CA ARG A 332 4.98 -12.61 36.62
C ARG A 332 4.38 -13.15 37.92
N PRO A 333 3.14 -13.70 37.91
CA PRO A 333 2.50 -14.22 39.12
C PRO A 333 3.23 -15.44 39.70
N THR A 334 3.78 -16.29 38.82
CA THR A 334 4.59 -17.44 39.19
C THR A 334 5.89 -17.48 38.40
N PRO A 335 6.90 -18.27 38.79
CA PRO A 335 8.12 -18.43 38.00
C PRO A 335 7.89 -18.90 36.56
N ALA A 336 6.81 -19.64 36.31
CA ALA A 336 6.48 -20.21 35.01
C ALA A 336 5.58 -19.29 34.14
N LEU A 337 4.65 -18.57 34.76
CA LEU A 337 3.63 -17.77 34.03
C LEU A 337 4.01 -16.29 33.97
N ARG A 338 3.86 -15.69 32.80
CA ARG A 338 4.00 -14.25 32.58
C ARG A 338 2.79 -13.74 31.79
N LEU A 339 2.30 -12.58 32.18
CA LEU A 339 1.21 -11.86 31.52
C LEU A 339 1.76 -10.50 31.10
N GLY A 340 1.56 -10.12 29.84
CA GLY A 340 2.07 -8.88 29.28
C GLY A 340 0.95 -8.03 28.69
N VAL A 341 1.08 -6.71 28.85
CA VAL A 341 0.23 -5.73 28.18
C VAL A 341 1.13 -4.65 27.61
N ALA A 342 0.88 -4.25 26.37
CA ALA A 342 1.58 -3.12 25.75
C ALA A 342 0.58 -2.25 25.01
N PHE A 343 0.78 -0.93 25.10
CA PHE A 343 0.01 0.06 24.36
C PHE A 343 0.96 0.91 23.52
N HIS A 344 0.65 1.00 22.22
CA HIS A 344 1.36 1.87 21.29
C HIS A 344 0.46 3.04 20.91
N THR A 345 0.95 4.25 21.11
CA THR A 345 0.25 5.45 20.64
C THR A 345 0.18 5.44 19.12
N PRO A 346 -0.72 6.19 18.50
CA PRO A 346 -0.57 6.53 17.10
C PRO A 346 0.81 7.10 16.80
N THR A 347 1.38 6.74 15.66
CA THR A 347 2.55 7.41 15.13
C THR A 347 2.08 8.68 14.43
N LEU A 348 2.63 9.82 14.82
CA LEU A 348 2.39 11.10 14.18
C LEU A 348 3.39 11.24 13.04
N TYR A 349 2.91 11.16 11.83
CA TYR A 349 3.72 11.22 10.61
C TYR A 349 3.67 12.60 9.98
N SER A 350 4.81 12.98 9.39
CA SER A 350 4.97 14.03 8.41
C SER A 350 5.59 13.41 7.17
N ILE A 351 4.84 13.38 6.06
CA ILE A 351 5.21 12.68 4.82
C ILE A 351 5.09 13.63 3.65
N GLU A 352 6.17 13.76 2.89
CA GLU A 352 6.18 14.39 1.58
C GLU A 352 5.74 13.38 0.53
N ARG A 353 4.78 13.77 -0.31
CA ARG A 353 4.30 13.01 -1.44
C ARG A 353 4.71 13.69 -2.74
N ARG A 354 5.25 12.92 -3.68
CA ARG A 354 5.56 13.37 -5.04
C ARG A 354 4.88 12.45 -6.03
N TYR A 355 4.26 13.04 -7.02
CA TYR A 355 3.62 12.37 -8.12
C TYR A 355 4.27 12.76 -9.44
N GLU A 356 4.46 11.77 -10.31
CA GLU A 356 4.98 11.94 -11.65
C GLU A 356 4.16 11.09 -12.61
N MET A 357 3.90 11.58 -13.82
CA MET A 357 3.25 10.81 -14.87
C MET A 357 3.74 11.18 -16.26
N ALA A 358 3.57 10.24 -17.18
CA ALA A 358 3.70 10.43 -18.62
C ALA A 358 2.76 9.49 -19.36
N MET A 359 2.30 9.89 -20.54
CA MET A 359 1.44 9.10 -21.41
C MET A 359 1.99 9.14 -22.84
N SER A 360 1.82 8.03 -23.55
CA SER A 360 2.06 7.96 -25.00
C SER A 360 0.94 7.18 -25.67
N THR A 361 0.64 7.52 -26.91
CA THR A 361 -0.30 6.81 -27.76
C THR A 361 0.34 6.55 -29.11
N VAL A 362 -0.14 5.51 -29.77
CA VAL A 362 0.26 5.14 -31.14
C VAL A 362 -1.02 5.05 -31.96
N ALA A 363 -1.11 5.87 -32.99
CA ALA A 363 -2.20 5.86 -33.94
C ALA A 363 -1.68 5.52 -35.35
N LEU A 364 -2.53 4.91 -36.15
CA LEU A 364 -2.28 4.60 -37.55
C LEU A 364 -3.20 5.45 -38.39
N GLY A 365 -2.62 6.36 -39.16
CA GLY A 365 -3.36 7.27 -40.05
C GLY A 365 -3.23 6.87 -41.51
N PRO A 366 -4.26 7.04 -42.33
CA PRO A 366 -4.14 6.92 -43.77
C PRO A 366 -3.53 8.20 -44.33
N THR A 367 -2.36 8.12 -44.91
CA THR A 367 -1.95 9.09 -45.91
C THR A 367 -2.50 8.73 -47.29
N SER A 368 -2.80 7.44 -47.51
CA SER A 368 -3.55 6.85 -48.62
C SER A 368 -3.80 5.38 -48.34
N GLU A 369 -4.71 4.71 -49.07
CA GLU A 369 -4.92 3.23 -48.93
C GLU A 369 -3.63 2.41 -49.10
N SER A 370 -2.57 2.99 -49.64
CA SER A 370 -1.28 2.32 -49.87
C SER A 370 -0.15 2.76 -48.95
N ASP A 371 -0.36 3.74 -48.07
CA ASP A 371 0.70 4.33 -47.25
C ASP A 371 0.17 4.66 -45.85
N GLN A 372 0.14 3.65 -45.00
CA GLN A 372 -0.24 3.78 -43.59
C GLN A 372 0.96 4.28 -42.78
N THR A 373 0.85 5.46 -42.23
CA THR A 373 1.89 6.07 -41.40
C THR A 373 1.55 5.92 -39.93
N THR A 374 2.48 5.36 -39.15
CA THR A 374 2.35 5.27 -37.68
C THR A 374 2.73 6.60 -37.07
N HIS A 375 1.82 7.16 -36.27
CA HIS A 375 2.04 8.38 -35.51
C HIS A 375 2.19 8.02 -34.03
N GLU A 376 3.26 8.51 -33.39
CA GLU A 376 3.46 8.38 -31.96
C GLU A 376 3.33 9.75 -31.30
N TYR A 377 2.40 9.85 -30.36
CA TYR A 377 2.17 11.05 -29.59
C TYR A 377 2.62 10.82 -28.14
N THR A 378 3.37 11.75 -27.58
CA THR A 378 3.88 11.65 -26.23
C THR A 378 3.55 12.93 -25.46
N SER A 379 2.91 12.78 -24.31
CA SER A 379 2.78 13.89 -23.38
C SER A 379 4.14 14.22 -22.76
N ASP A 380 4.34 15.47 -22.39
CA ASP A 380 5.47 15.85 -21.55
C ASP A 380 5.40 15.03 -20.24
N ALA A 381 6.56 14.57 -19.77
CA ALA A 381 6.63 14.00 -18.44
C ALA A 381 6.38 15.09 -17.41
N VAL A 382 5.35 14.90 -16.58
CA VAL A 382 4.95 15.86 -15.57
C VAL A 382 5.32 15.33 -14.20
N SER A 383 6.00 16.17 -13.46
CA SER A 383 6.32 15.95 -12.06
C SER A 383 5.69 17.04 -11.22
N GLU A 384 5.10 16.65 -10.12
CA GLU A 384 4.54 17.53 -9.10
C GLU A 384 5.70 18.19 -8.29
N ILE A 385 6.52 18.97 -8.99
CA ILE A 385 7.46 19.87 -8.34
C ILE A 385 6.75 21.21 -8.27
N LEU A 386 5.97 21.40 -7.24
CA LEU A 386 5.41 22.70 -6.88
C LEU A 386 6.54 23.53 -6.27
N GLU A 387 7.41 24.08 -7.11
CA GLU A 387 8.54 24.90 -6.68
C GLU A 387 8.06 26.17 -5.95
N ASP A 388 6.87 26.66 -6.24
CA ASP A 388 6.33 27.92 -5.69
C ASP A 388 5.42 27.73 -4.46
N ASP A 389 4.81 26.54 -4.24
CA ASP A 389 3.81 26.35 -3.18
C ASP A 389 4.36 25.58 -1.94
N GLY A 390 5.63 25.22 -1.92
CA GLY A 390 6.26 24.46 -0.84
C GLY A 390 6.03 22.94 -0.97
N PRO A 391 6.57 22.14 -0.02
CA PRO A 391 6.51 20.69 -0.11
C PRO A 391 5.08 20.19 0.08
N ASN A 392 4.67 19.23 -0.74
CA ASN A 392 3.40 18.51 -0.60
C ASN A 392 3.45 17.59 0.64
N THR A 393 3.40 18.22 1.82
CA THR A 393 3.59 17.58 3.12
C THR A 393 2.25 17.26 3.76
N TRP A 394 2.08 15.99 4.09
CA TRP A 394 0.91 15.45 4.77
C TRP A 394 1.25 15.05 6.20
N GLU A 395 0.45 15.54 7.14
CA GLU A 395 0.54 15.13 8.54
C GLU A 395 -0.64 14.24 8.89
N PHE A 396 -0.37 13.06 9.44
CA PHE A 396 -1.42 12.16 9.87
C PHE A 396 -1.03 11.30 11.09
N ALA A 397 -2.04 10.77 11.77
CA ALA A 397 -1.89 9.86 12.90
C ALA A 397 -2.28 8.44 12.47
N SER A 398 -1.35 7.49 12.61
CA SER A 398 -1.57 6.06 12.35
C SER A 398 -2.53 5.42 13.39
N PRO A 399 -2.92 4.14 13.24
CA PRO A 399 -3.68 3.44 14.28
C PRO A 399 -2.94 3.34 15.60
N SER A 400 -3.65 3.49 16.71
CA SER A 400 -3.17 3.01 18.01
C SER A 400 -3.30 1.49 18.09
N ARG A 401 -2.52 0.85 18.97
CA ARG A 401 -2.50 -0.60 19.14
C ARG A 401 -2.47 -0.98 20.61
N LEU A 402 -3.22 -2.02 20.96
CA LEU A 402 -3.17 -2.67 22.27
C LEU A 402 -2.80 -4.13 22.07
N MET A 403 -1.79 -4.57 22.79
CA MET A 403 -1.35 -5.97 22.81
C MET A 403 -1.53 -6.56 24.20
N VAL A 404 -2.01 -7.79 24.24
CA VAL A 404 -2.12 -8.60 25.47
C VAL A 404 -1.50 -9.95 25.17
N GLY A 405 -0.61 -10.42 26.03
CA GLY A 405 0.08 -11.68 25.84
C GLY A 405 0.22 -12.48 27.11
N ALA A 406 0.30 -13.79 26.95
CA ALA A 406 0.61 -14.73 28.01
C ALA A 406 1.71 -15.69 27.56
N SER A 407 2.66 -15.97 28.43
CA SER A 407 3.68 -17.00 28.17
C SER A 407 3.86 -17.91 29.37
N TYR A 408 4.09 -19.20 29.07
CA TYR A 408 4.33 -20.23 30.05
C TYR A 408 5.65 -20.93 29.75
N THR A 409 6.49 -21.05 30.80
CA THR A 409 7.80 -21.69 30.72
C THR A 409 7.73 -23.08 31.36
N PHE A 410 8.00 -24.11 30.57
CA PHE A 410 8.04 -25.50 31.00
C PHE A 410 9.46 -25.86 31.48
N GLY A 411 9.79 -25.42 32.70
CA GLY A 411 11.15 -25.57 33.23
C GLY A 411 12.20 -24.92 32.33
N PRO A 412 13.37 -25.55 32.14
CA PRO A 412 14.41 -25.02 31.22
C PRO A 412 14.21 -25.45 29.76
N PHE A 413 13.21 -26.28 29.44
CA PHE A 413 13.11 -27.02 28.19
C PHE A 413 12.28 -26.30 27.13
N ALA A 414 11.21 -25.61 27.52
CA ALA A 414 10.32 -24.99 26.52
C ALA A 414 9.63 -23.73 27.04
N VAL A 415 9.25 -22.88 26.11
CA VAL A 415 8.41 -21.69 26.33
C VAL A 415 7.35 -21.64 25.25
N LEU A 416 6.09 -21.52 25.68
CA LEU A 416 4.94 -21.22 24.81
C LEU A 416 4.50 -19.76 25.06
N SER A 417 4.26 -19.01 24.01
CA SER A 417 3.74 -17.64 24.08
C SER A 417 2.57 -17.47 23.15
N VAL A 418 1.55 -16.75 23.61
CA VAL A 418 0.36 -16.38 22.84
C VAL A 418 0.12 -14.90 23.04
N ASP A 419 -0.01 -14.18 21.94
CA ASP A 419 -0.26 -12.74 21.91
C ASP A 419 -1.50 -12.42 21.08
N TYR A 420 -2.34 -11.56 21.62
CA TYR A 420 -3.44 -10.92 20.89
C TYR A 420 -3.15 -9.43 20.75
N GLU A 421 -3.39 -8.89 19.54
CA GLU A 421 -3.26 -7.48 19.25
C GLU A 421 -4.55 -6.95 18.64
N ARG A 422 -5.00 -5.80 19.12
CA ARG A 422 -6.03 -4.98 18.52
C ARG A 422 -5.41 -3.70 17.97
N ALA A 423 -5.56 -3.47 16.66
CA ALA A 423 -5.15 -2.23 15.99
C ALA A 423 -6.39 -1.51 15.45
N TRP A 424 -6.53 -0.21 15.76
CA TRP A 424 -7.71 0.58 15.41
C TRP A 424 -7.50 1.36 14.09
N TYR A 425 -7.56 0.70 12.94
CA TYR A 425 -7.38 1.34 11.63
C TYR A 425 -8.46 2.38 11.31
N ASN A 426 -9.68 2.21 11.81
CA ASN A 426 -10.74 3.23 11.76
C ASN A 426 -10.43 4.50 12.58
N GLY A 427 -9.33 4.52 13.31
CA GLY A 427 -8.82 5.66 14.08
C GLY A 427 -7.75 6.48 13.38
N ILE A 428 -7.35 6.15 12.16
CA ILE A 428 -6.43 6.96 11.33
C ILE A 428 -7.04 8.34 11.10
N ARG A 429 -6.23 9.40 11.19
CA ARG A 429 -6.69 10.79 11.05
C ARG A 429 -5.66 11.66 10.37
N VAL A 430 -6.07 12.41 9.37
CA VAL A 430 -5.29 13.50 8.79
C VAL A 430 -5.26 14.66 9.77
N LYS A 431 -4.09 15.19 10.06
CA LYS A 431 -3.80 16.32 10.97
C LYS A 431 -3.50 17.60 10.20
N GLY A 432 -2.61 17.50 9.24
CA GLY A 432 -2.22 18.54 8.31
C GLY A 432 -2.29 18.03 6.89
N MET A 433 -2.61 18.87 5.94
CA MET A 433 -2.64 18.56 4.53
C MET A 433 -2.30 19.83 3.74
N PRO A 434 -1.64 19.72 2.58
CA PRO A 434 -1.44 20.84 1.70
C PRO A 434 -2.78 21.41 1.23
N PHE A 435 -2.76 22.60 0.64
CA PHE A 435 -3.95 23.17 0.05
C PHE A 435 -4.38 22.30 -1.14
N LEU A 436 -5.63 21.82 -1.11
CA LEU A 436 -6.21 21.05 -2.19
C LEU A 436 -7.26 21.90 -2.91
N PRO A 437 -7.06 22.23 -4.19
CA PRO A 437 -8.04 22.96 -4.98
C PRO A 437 -9.38 22.24 -5.10
N TYR A 438 -9.38 20.91 -4.94
CA TYR A 438 -10.54 20.03 -5.19
C TYR A 438 -11.44 19.77 -3.97
N GLY A 439 -11.31 20.55 -2.91
CA GLY A 439 -12.26 20.57 -1.81
C GLY A 439 -12.25 19.36 -0.87
N GLN A 440 -11.27 18.45 -0.95
CA GLN A 440 -11.10 17.38 0.05
C GLN A 440 -10.81 17.98 1.42
N THR A 441 -11.46 17.45 2.45
CA THR A 441 -11.31 17.92 3.83
C THR A 441 -10.81 16.79 4.74
N LYS A 442 -10.24 17.17 5.87
CA LYS A 442 -9.89 16.19 6.94
C LYS A 442 -11.10 15.38 7.41
N SER A 443 -12.31 15.94 7.23
CA SER A 443 -13.56 15.27 7.57
C SER A 443 -13.85 14.10 6.65
N ASP A 444 -13.54 14.22 5.37
CA ASP A 444 -13.79 13.19 4.37
C ASP A 444 -12.92 11.97 4.64
N PHE A 445 -11.62 12.15 4.86
CA PHE A 445 -10.74 11.06 5.31
C PHE A 445 -11.25 10.38 6.58
N LYS A 446 -11.73 11.16 7.55
CA LYS A 446 -12.29 10.60 8.80
C LYS A 446 -13.55 9.81 8.58
N GLN A 447 -14.42 10.23 7.65
CA GLN A 447 -15.61 9.50 7.26
C GLN A 447 -15.25 8.20 6.55
N ASP A 448 -14.33 8.25 5.61
CA ASP A 448 -13.81 7.09 4.88
C ASP A 448 -13.27 6.03 5.84
N PHE A 449 -12.34 6.42 6.74
CA PHE A 449 -11.81 5.47 7.72
C PHE A 449 -12.87 4.90 8.64
N LYS A 450 -13.90 5.64 8.98
CA LYS A 450 -15.04 5.12 9.77
C LYS A 450 -15.96 4.21 8.95
N HIS A 451 -16.17 4.54 7.69
CA HIS A 451 -17.10 3.83 6.82
C HIS A 451 -16.51 2.49 6.33
N TYR A 452 -15.27 2.51 5.85
CA TYR A 452 -14.66 1.36 5.17
C TYR A 452 -13.76 0.52 6.05
N PHE A 453 -13.16 1.09 7.08
CA PHE A 453 -12.20 0.40 7.92
C PHE A 453 -12.78 0.04 9.29
N LYS A 454 -12.27 -1.06 9.82
CA LYS A 454 -12.52 -1.54 11.17
C LYS A 454 -11.18 -1.73 11.90
N GLY A 455 -11.23 -2.06 13.18
CA GLY A 455 -10.02 -2.52 13.87
C GLY A 455 -9.64 -3.94 13.43
N SER A 456 -8.35 -4.19 13.23
CA SER A 456 -7.80 -5.53 13.00
C SER A 456 -7.62 -6.27 14.32
N ASN A 457 -7.89 -7.57 14.30
CA ASN A 457 -7.59 -8.50 15.40
C ASN A 457 -6.48 -9.43 14.94
N ASN A 458 -5.35 -9.40 15.62
CA ASN A 458 -4.17 -10.18 15.26
C ASN A 458 -3.87 -11.18 16.35
N LEU A 459 -3.50 -12.39 15.96
CA LEU A 459 -3.11 -13.48 16.86
C LEU A 459 -1.71 -13.98 16.52
N ARG A 460 -0.89 -14.22 17.53
CA ARG A 460 0.44 -14.79 17.37
C ARG A 460 0.65 -15.89 18.39
N VAL A 461 1.20 -17.01 17.95
CA VAL A 461 1.57 -18.13 18.80
C VAL A 461 3.00 -18.50 18.48
N GLY A 462 3.83 -18.61 19.52
CA GLY A 462 5.25 -18.96 19.39
C GLY A 462 5.66 -20.02 20.39
N LEU A 463 6.43 -20.99 19.94
CA LEU A 463 7.02 -22.07 20.74
C LEU A 463 8.54 -22.03 20.58
N GLU A 464 9.27 -22.05 21.69
CA GLU A 464 10.71 -22.28 21.74
C GLU A 464 10.96 -23.55 22.57
N VAL A 465 11.68 -24.50 22.00
CA VAL A 465 12.10 -25.73 22.68
C VAL A 465 13.62 -25.79 22.72
N ARG A 466 14.20 -26.13 23.84
CA ARG A 466 15.65 -26.28 24.04
C ARG A 466 15.99 -27.74 24.38
N PRO A 467 16.23 -28.58 23.37
CA PRO A 467 16.61 -29.98 23.59
C PRO A 467 17.89 -30.10 24.40
N VAL A 468 18.82 -29.17 24.20
CA VAL A 468 20.05 -29.00 24.99
C VAL A 468 20.27 -27.49 25.24
N PRO A 469 21.02 -27.13 26.31
CA PRO A 469 21.17 -25.71 26.68
C PRO A 469 21.74 -24.79 25.57
N SER A 470 22.51 -25.37 24.64
CA SER A 470 23.16 -24.64 23.56
C SER A 470 22.33 -24.54 22.28
N VAL A 471 21.21 -25.28 22.16
CA VAL A 471 20.40 -25.34 20.95
C VAL A 471 18.95 -25.01 21.28
N ALA A 472 18.36 -24.12 20.51
CA ALA A 472 16.93 -23.78 20.54
C ALA A 472 16.29 -24.05 19.19
N VAL A 473 15.13 -24.69 19.20
CA VAL A 473 14.26 -24.87 18.02
C VAL A 473 12.99 -24.07 18.25
N ARG A 474 12.57 -23.34 17.24
CA ARG A 474 11.41 -22.43 17.33
C ARG A 474 10.44 -22.69 16.21
N ALA A 475 9.17 -22.51 16.52
CA ALA A 475 8.09 -22.50 15.54
C ALA A 475 7.05 -21.46 15.96
N GLY A 476 6.36 -20.90 14.98
CA GLY A 476 5.31 -19.94 15.27
C GLY A 476 4.31 -19.83 14.15
N TYR A 477 3.15 -19.31 14.52
CA TYR A 477 2.05 -18.97 13.60
C TYR A 477 1.51 -17.59 13.96
N GLY A 478 1.23 -16.80 12.94
CA GLY A 478 0.58 -15.51 13.08
C GLY A 478 -0.55 -15.32 12.09
N TYR A 479 -1.58 -14.68 12.58
CA TYR A 479 -2.75 -14.25 11.82
C TYR A 479 -2.96 -12.75 12.01
N VAL A 480 -3.06 -12.02 10.89
CA VAL A 480 -3.45 -10.59 10.86
C VAL A 480 -4.82 -10.52 10.23
N GLY A 481 -5.81 -10.07 11.00
CA GLY A 481 -7.19 -9.98 10.54
C GLY A 481 -7.42 -8.82 9.59
N SER A 482 -8.43 -8.95 8.74
CA SER A 482 -8.83 -7.90 7.81
C SER A 482 -9.19 -6.60 8.55
N MET A 483 -8.73 -5.50 8.01
CA MET A 483 -8.96 -4.14 8.48
C MET A 483 -10.15 -3.50 7.77
N LEU A 484 -10.64 -4.12 6.67
CA LEU A 484 -11.75 -3.66 5.87
C LEU A 484 -13.08 -4.24 6.37
N LYS A 485 -14.14 -3.46 6.27
CA LYS A 485 -15.51 -3.93 6.52
C LYS A 485 -16.06 -4.59 5.26
N GLU A 486 -16.70 -5.75 5.41
CA GLU A 486 -17.31 -6.50 4.30
C GLU A 486 -18.34 -5.70 3.48
N LYS A 487 -19.02 -4.76 4.11
CA LYS A 487 -20.08 -3.94 3.49
C LYS A 487 -19.63 -2.56 3.03
N GLY A 488 -18.35 -2.27 3.09
CA GLY A 488 -17.83 -0.92 2.86
C GLY A 488 -17.17 -0.70 1.51
N THR A 489 -17.11 -1.70 0.67
CA THR A 489 -16.57 -1.52 -0.68
C THR A 489 -17.67 -1.00 -1.61
N ILE A 490 -17.36 -0.03 -2.44
CA ILE A 490 -18.24 0.51 -3.50
C ILE A 490 -18.79 -0.62 -4.38
N LEU A 491 -18.16 -1.77 -4.38
CA LEU A 491 -18.32 -2.83 -5.34
C LEU A 491 -18.89 -4.10 -4.74
N SER A 492 -19.77 -4.02 -3.80
CA SER A 492 -20.61 -5.14 -3.30
C SER A 492 -19.90 -6.50 -3.03
N GLN A 493 -18.58 -6.60 -3.16
CA GLN A 493 -17.83 -7.82 -2.85
C GLN A 493 -16.81 -7.59 -1.73
N PRO A 494 -16.71 -8.51 -0.76
CA PRO A 494 -15.81 -8.36 0.37
C PRO A 494 -14.35 -8.48 -0.08
N ALA A 495 -13.55 -7.44 0.15
CA ALA A 495 -12.12 -7.54 0.12
C ALA A 495 -11.63 -8.11 1.46
N THR A 496 -11.18 -9.34 1.48
CA THR A 496 -10.63 -9.96 2.68
C THR A 496 -9.12 -9.90 2.63
N GLU A 497 -8.55 -8.83 3.14
CA GLU A 497 -7.10 -8.73 3.32
C GLU A 497 -6.72 -9.34 4.67
N THR A 498 -6.47 -10.61 4.68
CA THR A 498 -5.89 -11.31 5.83
C THR A 498 -4.48 -11.76 5.51
N VAL A 499 -3.59 -11.72 6.51
CA VAL A 499 -2.25 -12.27 6.38
C VAL A 499 -2.09 -13.45 7.32
N ASN A 500 -1.69 -14.58 6.75
CA ASN A 500 -1.27 -15.74 7.51
C ASN A 500 0.24 -15.92 7.34
N TYR A 501 0.96 -16.13 8.42
CA TYR A 501 2.37 -16.40 8.35
C TYR A 501 2.80 -17.53 9.30
N PHE A 502 3.74 -18.33 8.84
CA PHE A 502 4.35 -19.44 9.54
C PHE A 502 5.83 -19.17 9.71
N THR A 503 6.36 -19.48 10.87
CA THR A 503 7.75 -19.24 11.17
C THR A 503 8.44 -20.49 11.74
N ALA A 504 9.72 -20.61 11.43
CA ALA A 504 10.61 -21.60 12.00
C ALA A 504 11.93 -20.92 12.37
N GLY A 505 12.62 -21.44 13.39
CA GLY A 505 13.89 -20.86 13.81
C GLY A 505 14.80 -21.86 14.49
N LEU A 506 16.10 -21.61 14.38
CA LEU A 506 17.16 -22.34 15.08
C LEU A 506 18.05 -21.35 15.82
N GLY A 507 18.43 -21.67 17.04
CA GLY A 507 19.32 -20.86 17.85
C GLY A 507 20.48 -21.67 18.38
N PHE A 508 21.67 -21.07 18.37
CA PHE A 508 22.90 -21.66 18.85
C PHE A 508 23.59 -20.71 19.82
N THR A 509 23.83 -21.16 21.04
CA THR A 509 24.61 -20.42 22.03
C THR A 509 26.06 -20.90 21.98
N LEU A 510 26.98 -19.99 21.69
CA LEU A 510 28.41 -20.23 21.57
C LEU A 510 29.13 -19.75 22.82
N GLY A 511 29.48 -20.65 23.67
CA GLY A 511 30.07 -20.31 24.97
C GLY A 511 29.10 -19.58 25.90
N ARG A 512 29.60 -18.55 26.63
CA ARG A 512 28.80 -17.78 27.61
C ARG A 512 28.28 -16.44 27.09
N SER A 513 28.85 -15.94 26.02
CA SER A 513 28.63 -14.57 25.60
C SER A 513 28.05 -14.42 24.20
N CYS A 514 28.28 -15.36 23.29
CA CYS A 514 27.86 -15.23 21.89
C CYS A 514 26.69 -16.16 21.57
N TYR A 515 25.86 -15.74 20.63
CA TYR A 515 24.80 -16.58 20.06
C TYR A 515 24.55 -16.24 18.58
N ILE A 516 24.04 -17.23 17.87
CA ILE A 516 23.59 -17.10 16.48
C ILE A 516 22.19 -17.68 16.40
N ASP A 517 21.24 -16.91 15.86
CA ASP A 517 19.87 -17.34 15.62
C ASP A 517 19.56 -17.23 14.12
N LEU A 518 18.94 -18.24 13.54
CA LEU A 518 18.42 -18.27 12.19
C LEU A 518 16.90 -18.36 12.25
N ALA A 519 16.20 -17.60 11.42
CA ALA A 519 14.76 -17.71 11.28
C ALA A 519 14.32 -17.64 9.82
N TYR A 520 13.25 -18.35 9.54
CA TYR A 520 12.50 -18.30 8.30
C TYR A 520 11.05 -17.93 8.60
N CYS A 521 10.48 -17.01 7.81
CA CYS A 521 9.08 -16.65 7.89
C CYS A 521 8.48 -16.69 6.48
N TYR A 522 7.44 -17.49 6.32
CA TYR A 522 6.57 -17.50 5.15
C TYR A 522 5.30 -16.72 5.46
N ALA A 523 5.01 -15.68 4.71
CA ALA A 523 3.79 -14.90 4.85
C ALA A 523 3.03 -14.87 3.51
N LYS A 524 1.72 -15.09 3.57
CA LYS A 524 0.81 -14.95 2.43
C LYS A 524 -0.21 -13.87 2.73
N ASN A 525 -0.30 -12.90 1.81
CA ASN A 525 -1.33 -11.87 1.76
C ASN A 525 -2.11 -12.03 0.46
N THR A 526 -3.43 -12.00 0.54
CA THR A 526 -4.33 -12.01 -0.61
C THR A 526 -5.07 -10.68 -0.62
N SER A 527 -4.94 -9.93 -1.70
CA SER A 527 -5.64 -8.66 -1.92
C SER A 527 -6.52 -8.75 -3.17
N THR A 528 -7.55 -7.93 -3.22
CA THR A 528 -8.36 -7.72 -4.43
C THR A 528 -7.87 -6.44 -5.09
N GLU A 529 -7.48 -6.57 -6.33
CA GLU A 529 -6.98 -5.48 -7.16
C GLU A 529 -7.98 -5.22 -8.30
N TYR A 530 -7.95 -4.01 -8.83
CA TYR A 530 -8.74 -3.62 -9.99
C TYR A 530 -7.80 -3.14 -11.09
N MET A 531 -8.23 -3.27 -12.36
CA MET A 531 -7.67 -2.44 -13.41
C MET A 531 -7.87 -0.96 -13.06
N LEU A 532 -7.09 -0.10 -13.64
CA LEU A 532 -6.90 1.30 -13.22
C LEU A 532 -8.15 2.17 -13.16
N PHE A 533 -9.30 1.75 -13.72
CA PHE A 533 -10.46 2.62 -13.82
C PHE A 533 -11.78 1.86 -13.75
N TYR A 534 -12.83 2.61 -13.39
CA TYR A 534 -14.22 2.26 -13.66
C TYR A 534 -14.61 2.88 -14.97
N GLY A 535 -14.88 2.07 -15.98
CA GLY A 535 -15.46 2.54 -17.23
C GLY A 535 -16.97 2.78 -17.03
N ASN A 536 -17.40 4.02 -17.19
CA ASN A 536 -18.79 4.34 -17.48
C ASN A 536 -18.81 4.83 -18.92
N ARG A 537 -19.42 4.07 -19.81
CA ARG A 537 -19.74 4.60 -21.12
C ARG A 537 -20.92 5.57 -20.96
N TYR A 538 -20.79 6.78 -21.49
CA TYR A 538 -21.93 7.70 -21.55
C TYR A 538 -23.04 7.08 -22.40
N PRO A 539 -24.31 7.29 -22.01
CA PRO A 539 -25.38 7.01 -22.93
C PRO A 539 -25.16 7.88 -24.16
N ASP A 540 -25.20 7.24 -25.29
CA ASP A 540 -25.37 7.93 -26.54
C ASP A 540 -26.51 8.94 -26.38
N THR A 541 -26.22 10.23 -26.57
CA THR A 541 -27.19 11.30 -26.37
C THR A 541 -28.38 11.21 -27.36
N VAL A 542 -28.32 10.27 -28.27
CA VAL A 542 -29.33 10.03 -29.32
C VAL A 542 -30.22 8.83 -28.99
N SER A 543 -29.74 7.82 -28.26
CA SER A 543 -30.56 6.68 -27.84
C SER A 543 -31.04 6.82 -26.40
N SER A 544 -32.31 6.60 -26.17
CA SER A 544 -32.95 6.59 -24.83
C SER A 544 -32.64 5.33 -24.01
N GLU A 545 -31.65 4.54 -24.40
CA GLU A 545 -31.22 3.34 -23.69
C GLU A 545 -30.34 3.70 -22.49
N PRO A 546 -30.43 2.97 -21.38
CA PRO A 546 -29.55 3.20 -20.24
C PRO A 546 -28.10 2.93 -20.62
N ALA A 547 -27.20 3.82 -20.17
CA ALA A 547 -25.76 3.67 -20.36
C ALA A 547 -25.29 2.29 -19.88
N GLU A 548 -24.62 1.55 -20.71
CA GLU A 548 -23.88 0.37 -20.26
C GLU A 548 -22.73 0.82 -19.36
N ILE A 549 -22.76 0.40 -18.11
CA ILE A 549 -21.68 0.61 -17.16
C ILE A 549 -20.68 -0.53 -17.39
N TYR A 550 -19.52 -0.21 -17.93
CA TYR A 550 -18.41 -1.16 -18.02
C TYR A 550 -17.62 -1.09 -16.72
N GLU A 551 -17.75 -2.10 -15.88
CA GLU A 551 -16.91 -2.25 -14.69
C GLU A 551 -15.50 -2.71 -15.13
N SER A 552 -14.49 -2.05 -14.57
CA SER A 552 -13.11 -2.53 -14.67
C SER A 552 -12.99 -3.94 -14.09
N GLU A 553 -12.22 -4.80 -14.75
CA GLU A 553 -12.03 -6.17 -14.33
C GLU A 553 -11.34 -6.26 -12.96
N ARG A 554 -11.79 -7.19 -12.12
CA ARG A 554 -11.23 -7.43 -10.78
C ARG A 554 -10.30 -8.61 -10.81
N PHE A 555 -9.19 -8.46 -10.09
CA PHE A 555 -8.19 -9.50 -9.93
C PHE A 555 -7.95 -9.79 -8.46
N THR A 556 -7.60 -11.04 -8.18
CA THR A 556 -7.07 -11.43 -6.88
C THR A 556 -5.56 -11.56 -6.99
N THR A 557 -4.83 -10.80 -6.19
CA THR A 557 -3.38 -10.89 -6.12
C THR A 557 -2.95 -11.60 -4.85
N ASP A 558 -2.23 -12.70 -5.00
CA ASP A 558 -1.57 -13.42 -3.92
C ASP A 558 -0.12 -12.95 -3.80
N LEU A 559 0.23 -12.27 -2.74
CA LEU A 559 1.60 -11.87 -2.43
C LEU A 559 2.19 -12.82 -1.37
N LYS A 560 3.13 -13.65 -1.79
CA LYS A 560 3.86 -14.58 -0.94
C LYS A 560 5.23 -13.98 -0.63
N ARG A 561 5.56 -13.87 0.66
CA ARG A 561 6.87 -13.39 1.13
C ARG A 561 7.60 -14.48 1.89
N HIS A 562 8.87 -14.64 1.55
CA HIS A 562 9.82 -15.49 2.25
C HIS A 562 10.88 -14.60 2.87
N ASN A 563 10.98 -14.60 4.20
CA ASN A 563 11.96 -13.81 4.92
C ASN A 563 12.92 -14.76 5.64
N ILE A 564 14.20 -14.57 5.41
CA ILE A 564 15.29 -15.30 6.09
C ILE A 564 16.09 -14.28 6.88
N ALA A 565 16.18 -14.46 8.19
CA ALA A 565 16.90 -13.57 9.08
C ALA A 565 17.96 -14.33 9.87
N LEU A 566 19.12 -13.72 10.04
CA LEU A 566 20.24 -14.26 10.79
C LEU A 566 20.67 -13.23 11.83
N THR A 567 20.54 -13.57 13.13
CA THR A 567 20.97 -12.69 14.22
C THR A 567 22.30 -13.15 14.79
N PHE A 568 23.22 -12.22 14.89
CA PHE A 568 24.46 -12.37 15.66
C PHE A 568 24.36 -11.50 16.92
N GLY A 569 24.56 -12.07 18.08
CA GLY A 569 24.49 -11.32 19.32
C GLY A 569 25.62 -11.66 20.29
N VAL A 570 26.03 -10.65 21.05
CA VAL A 570 27.05 -10.75 22.11
C VAL A 570 26.49 -10.19 23.40
N ARG A 571 26.63 -10.96 24.48
CA ARG A 571 26.24 -10.58 25.86
C ARG A 571 27.45 -10.37 26.72
N PHE A 572 27.46 -9.29 27.49
CA PHE A 572 28.57 -8.90 28.36
C PHE A 572 28.09 -8.46 29.74
#